data_cd2509c04da41bab74c48e79032b6c5d
#
_entry.id   cd2509c04da41bab74c48e79032b6c5d
#
_cell.length_a   1.000
_cell.length_b   1.000
_cell.length_c   1.000
_cell.angle_alpha   90.00
_cell.angle_beta   90.00
_cell.angle_gamma   90.00
#
_symmetry.space_group_name_H-M   'P 1'
#
loop_
_entity.id
_entity.type
_entity.pdbx_description
1 polymer ?
#
loop_
_entity_poly.entity_id
_entity_poly.type
_entity_poly.pdbx_seq_one_letter_code
_entity_poly.pdbx_strand_id
1 'polypeptide(L)'
;MEKKWRKLIEGLERQDNAGKKKTVNWKEIGLSKLVIIFMAGVFLLILSLPSGSMSVKKDSAKNGTKKETTVQTVQDTAAQAMKQYAGEQEKELERLLSKVEGIGEVDVMLTIASSEEKRTLQQEDHTSSTSRESDSTGGTRNQTQGSSKTEPVLVGEDGKEPFVVQVQSPQVEGVLVVAQGAGSGVIDSEIIAAVEALFPIEPHKIKVMKMGSPK
;
A
#
# COMPACT_ATOMS: atom_id res chain seq x y z
N MET A 1 35.49 -39.32 -38.33
CA MET A 1 34.76 -38.21 -37.63
C MET A 1 35.60 -36.96 -37.38
N GLU A 2 36.88 -36.97 -37.54
CA GLU A 2 37.79 -35.82 -37.29
C GLU A 2 37.72 -34.69 -38.34
N LYS A 3 37.37 -34.97 -39.58
CA LYS A 3 37.35 -33.96 -40.67
C LYS A 3 36.22 -32.93 -40.57
N LYS A 4 35.15 -33.21 -39.80
CA LYS A 4 34.02 -32.26 -39.58
C LYS A 4 34.33 -31.20 -38.51
N TRP A 5 35.11 -31.54 -37.50
CA TRP A 5 35.46 -30.63 -36.43
C TRP A 5 36.50 -29.59 -36.85
N ARG A 6 37.43 -29.92 -37.75
CA ARG A 6 38.41 -28.97 -38.30
C ARG A 6 37.77 -27.85 -39.13
N LYS A 7 36.70 -28.14 -39.88
CA LYS A 7 35.95 -27.10 -40.63
C LYS A 7 35.12 -26.16 -39.74
N LEU A 8 34.67 -26.61 -38.60
CA LEU A 8 33.98 -25.77 -37.63
C LEU A 8 34.93 -24.82 -36.90
N ILE A 9 36.14 -25.25 -36.58
CA ILE A 9 37.14 -24.42 -35.90
C ILE A 9 37.72 -23.37 -36.88
N GLU A 10 37.95 -23.71 -38.14
CA GLU A 10 38.40 -22.75 -39.19
C GLU A 10 37.33 -21.67 -39.50
N GLY A 11 36.05 -21.98 -39.30
CA GLY A 11 34.92 -21.02 -39.44
C GLY A 11 34.82 -20.01 -38.30
N LEU A 12 35.27 -20.36 -37.09
CA LEU A 12 35.25 -19.50 -35.92
C LEU A 12 36.43 -18.53 -35.84
N GLU A 13 37.61 -18.94 -36.39
CA GLU A 13 38.82 -18.09 -36.41
C GLU A 13 38.75 -16.94 -37.41
N ARG A 14 37.82 -16.97 -38.40
CA ARG A 14 37.67 -15.92 -39.41
C ARG A 14 36.79 -14.73 -38.93
N GLN A 15 36.16 -14.80 -37.78
CA GLN A 15 35.25 -13.76 -37.31
C GLN A 15 35.92 -12.73 -36.41
N ASP A 16 37.18 -12.94 -35.99
CA ASP A 16 37.85 -12.05 -35.03
C ASP A 16 38.71 -10.93 -35.66
N ASN A 17 38.69 -10.76 -36.97
CA ASN A 17 39.54 -9.77 -37.65
C ASN A 17 38.79 -8.61 -38.33
N ALA A 18 37.56 -8.27 -37.87
CA ALA A 18 36.81 -7.10 -38.35
C ALA A 18 36.66 -6.00 -37.29
N GLY A 19 37.50 -5.98 -36.27
CA GLY A 19 37.58 -4.92 -35.26
C GLY A 19 38.54 -3.80 -35.65
N LYS A 20 38.42 -3.21 -36.83
CA LYS A 20 39.07 -1.92 -37.11
C LYS A 20 38.44 -0.85 -36.22
N LYS A 21 39.16 -0.44 -35.17
CA LYS A 21 38.89 0.78 -34.41
C LYS A 21 38.88 1.95 -35.39
N LYS A 22 37.68 2.37 -35.85
CA LYS A 22 37.51 3.66 -36.51
C LYS A 22 37.68 4.72 -35.42
N THR A 23 38.87 5.32 -35.37
CA THR A 23 39.09 6.56 -34.65
C THR A 23 38.16 7.59 -35.28
N VAL A 24 37.15 8.03 -34.54
CA VAL A 24 36.20 9.06 -34.95
C VAL A 24 37.01 10.37 -35.04
N ASN A 25 37.23 10.90 -36.26
CA ASN A 25 37.84 12.18 -36.48
C ASN A 25 36.89 13.29 -36.07
N TRP A 26 37.08 13.87 -34.90
CA TRP A 26 36.24 14.92 -34.30
C TRP A 26 36.18 16.23 -35.09
N LYS A 27 37.09 16.42 -36.07
CA LYS A 27 37.18 17.65 -36.87
C LYS A 27 36.25 17.74 -38.08
N GLU A 28 35.55 16.65 -38.43
CA GLU A 28 34.60 16.62 -39.57
C GLU A 28 33.12 16.47 -39.15
N ILE A 29 32.83 16.52 -37.87
CA ILE A 29 31.47 16.44 -37.37
C ILE A 29 30.87 17.84 -37.45
N GLY A 30 30.16 18.15 -38.55
CA GLY A 30 29.42 19.38 -38.73
C GLY A 30 28.43 19.60 -37.55
N LEU A 31 28.21 20.87 -37.18
CA LEU A 31 27.42 21.28 -36.05
C LEU A 31 26.05 20.56 -35.95
N SER A 32 25.42 20.27 -37.11
CA SER A 32 24.16 19.54 -37.18
C SER A 32 24.22 18.09 -36.70
N LYS A 33 25.36 17.38 -36.95
CA LYS A 33 25.58 16.00 -36.47
C LYS A 33 25.84 15.97 -34.95
N LEU A 34 26.49 17.01 -34.41
CA LEU A 34 26.77 17.15 -33.01
C LEU A 34 25.46 17.38 -32.20
N VAL A 35 24.51 18.14 -32.77
CA VAL A 35 23.19 18.34 -32.18
C VAL A 35 22.39 17.03 -32.15
N ILE A 36 22.48 16.20 -33.18
CA ILE A 36 21.79 14.89 -33.22
C ILE A 36 22.37 13.95 -32.16
N ILE A 37 23.69 13.91 -31.99
CA ILE A 37 24.35 13.08 -30.95
C ILE A 37 23.98 13.59 -29.56
N PHE A 38 23.91 14.89 -29.35
CA PHE A 38 23.47 15.50 -28.08
C PHE A 38 22.02 15.18 -27.78
N MET A 39 21.11 15.31 -28.77
CA MET A 39 19.71 14.92 -28.62
C MET A 39 19.54 13.41 -28.31
N ALA A 40 20.33 12.55 -28.96
CA ALA A 40 20.32 11.12 -28.65
C ALA A 40 20.84 10.83 -27.23
N GLY A 41 21.84 11.58 -26.75
CA GLY A 41 22.37 11.49 -25.38
C GLY A 41 21.33 11.92 -24.35
N VAL A 42 20.65 13.06 -24.57
CA VAL A 42 19.56 13.54 -23.72
C VAL A 42 18.39 12.55 -23.70
N PHE A 43 18.06 11.98 -24.85
CA PHE A 43 17.00 10.96 -24.96
C PHE A 43 17.34 9.70 -24.17
N LEU A 44 18.58 9.21 -24.22
CA LEU A 44 19.05 8.09 -23.40
C LEU A 44 19.07 8.43 -21.90
N LEU A 45 19.36 9.69 -21.55
CA LEU A 45 19.35 10.15 -20.16
C LEU A 45 17.92 10.19 -19.61
N ILE A 46 16.93 10.58 -20.42
CA ILE A 46 15.50 10.54 -20.06
C ILE A 46 15.04 9.08 -19.87
N LEU A 47 15.52 8.14 -20.70
CA LEU A 47 15.22 6.72 -20.56
C LEU A 47 15.93 6.07 -19.36
N SER A 48 17.05 6.65 -18.88
CA SER A 48 17.83 6.18 -17.73
C SER A 48 17.30 6.68 -16.39
N LEU A 49 16.43 7.70 -16.38
CA LEU A 49 15.73 8.08 -15.14
C LEU A 49 14.74 6.97 -14.77
N PRO A 50 14.78 6.43 -13.55
CA PRO A 50 13.78 5.49 -13.09
C PRO A 50 12.44 6.22 -12.99
N SER A 51 11.71 6.23 -14.11
CA SER A 51 10.35 6.73 -14.18
C SER A 51 9.47 5.78 -13.40
N GLY A 52 9.10 6.20 -12.21
CA GLY A 52 8.01 5.59 -11.48
C GLY A 52 6.76 5.62 -12.35
N SER A 53 6.14 4.45 -12.53
CA SER A 53 4.80 4.23 -13.04
C SER A 53 4.58 4.43 -14.55
N MET A 54 4.86 3.36 -15.33
CA MET A 54 3.96 2.92 -16.40
C MET A 54 4.14 1.41 -16.65
N SER A 55 3.14 0.65 -16.23
CA SER A 55 3.03 -0.79 -16.40
C SER A 55 2.77 -1.12 -17.87
N VAL A 56 3.74 -1.72 -18.56
CA VAL A 56 3.50 -2.49 -19.78
C VAL A 56 3.94 -3.92 -19.51
N LYS A 57 2.95 -4.81 -19.43
CA LYS A 57 3.14 -6.26 -19.40
C LYS A 57 3.90 -6.73 -20.62
N LYS A 58 5.00 -7.45 -20.42
CA LYS A 58 5.51 -8.42 -21.39
C LYS A 58 5.96 -9.67 -20.63
N ASP A 59 5.25 -10.74 -20.92
CA ASP A 59 5.53 -12.08 -20.42
C ASP A 59 6.92 -12.55 -20.80
N SER A 60 7.69 -13.05 -19.84
CA SER A 60 8.68 -14.10 -20.06
C SER A 60 9.00 -14.80 -18.73
N ALA A 61 8.76 -16.09 -18.75
CA ALA A 61 8.97 -17.03 -17.67
C ALA A 61 10.43 -17.11 -17.19
N LYS A 62 10.64 -17.16 -15.85
CA LYS A 62 11.38 -18.19 -15.13
C LYS A 62 11.40 -17.94 -13.61
N ASN A 63 10.68 -18.81 -12.94
CA ASN A 63 10.99 -19.59 -11.72
C ASN A 63 11.93 -18.97 -10.65
N GLY A 64 11.36 -18.78 -9.43
CA GLY A 64 12.10 -18.75 -8.17
C GLY A 64 11.81 -17.55 -7.27
N THR A 65 11.12 -17.82 -6.16
CA THR A 65 10.96 -16.93 -4.99
C THR A 65 9.85 -15.86 -5.10
N LYS A 66 8.59 -16.32 -5.10
CA LYS A 66 7.39 -15.47 -5.21
C LYS A 66 6.61 -15.38 -3.89
N LYS A 67 7.28 -15.09 -2.77
CA LYS A 67 6.56 -14.94 -1.48
C LYS A 67 6.77 -13.60 -0.75
N GLU A 68 7.81 -12.84 -1.03
CA GLU A 68 8.07 -11.57 -0.32
C GLU A 68 7.53 -10.32 -1.04
N THR A 69 7.48 -10.33 -2.36
CA THR A 69 7.08 -9.13 -3.15
C THR A 69 5.59 -8.81 -3.05
N THR A 70 4.73 -9.82 -2.82
CA THR A 70 3.27 -9.60 -2.77
C THR A 70 2.84 -8.97 -1.44
N VAL A 71 3.52 -9.27 -0.35
CA VAL A 71 3.20 -8.73 0.99
C VAL A 71 3.59 -7.25 1.08
N GLN A 72 4.76 -6.87 0.57
CA GLN A 72 5.22 -5.48 0.57
C GLN A 72 4.31 -4.58 -0.28
N THR A 73 3.88 -5.04 -1.46
CA THR A 73 2.99 -4.24 -2.33
C THR A 73 1.63 -3.98 -1.68
N VAL A 74 1.08 -4.93 -0.93
CA VAL A 74 -0.20 -4.75 -0.21
C VAL A 74 -0.05 -3.79 0.96
N GLN A 75 1.05 -3.87 1.70
CA GLN A 75 1.34 -2.96 2.82
C GLN A 75 1.55 -1.52 2.34
N ASP A 76 2.28 -1.32 1.25
CA ASP A 76 2.50 0.01 0.66
C ASP A 76 1.18 0.63 0.18
N THR A 77 0.30 -0.16 -0.42
CA THR A 77 -1.02 0.29 -0.88
C THR A 77 -1.92 0.67 0.29
N ALA A 78 -1.95 -0.14 1.36
CA ALA A 78 -2.73 0.16 2.57
C ALA A 78 -2.22 1.44 3.26
N ALA A 79 -0.90 1.61 3.40
CA ALA A 79 -0.30 2.80 3.99
C ALA A 79 -0.60 4.08 3.17
N GLN A 80 -0.61 3.99 1.84
CA GLN A 80 -0.99 5.10 0.97
C GLN A 80 -2.47 5.45 1.12
N ALA A 81 -3.37 4.46 1.17
CA ALA A 81 -4.79 4.67 1.38
C ALA A 81 -5.08 5.33 2.73
N MET A 82 -4.39 4.91 3.80
CA MET A 82 -4.50 5.54 5.13
C MET A 82 -4.06 7.01 5.11
N LYS A 83 -2.94 7.32 4.46
CA LYS A 83 -2.44 8.70 4.31
C LYS A 83 -3.40 9.57 3.49
N GLN A 84 -3.96 9.02 2.43
CA GLN A 84 -4.93 9.75 1.61
C GLN A 84 -6.19 10.05 2.43
N TYR A 85 -6.74 9.06 3.12
CA TYR A 85 -7.91 9.24 3.98
C TYR A 85 -7.65 10.28 5.07
N ALA A 86 -6.51 10.19 5.79
CA ALA A 86 -6.12 11.18 6.79
C ALA A 86 -6.09 12.59 6.19
N GLY A 87 -5.40 12.79 5.07
CA GLY A 87 -5.28 14.10 4.43
C GLY A 87 -6.59 14.67 3.89
N GLU A 88 -7.55 13.82 3.50
CA GLU A 88 -8.90 14.26 3.13
C GLU A 88 -9.68 14.74 4.36
N GLN A 89 -9.61 13.99 5.47
CA GLN A 89 -10.28 14.36 6.73
C GLN A 89 -9.64 15.60 7.38
N GLU A 90 -8.32 15.73 7.35
CA GLU A 90 -7.59 16.91 7.84
C GLU A 90 -8.09 18.18 7.14
N LYS A 91 -8.09 18.20 5.82
CA LYS A 91 -8.57 19.34 5.01
C LYS A 91 -10.01 19.69 5.27
N GLU A 92 -10.88 18.70 5.44
CA GLU A 92 -12.28 18.94 5.71
C GLU A 92 -12.48 19.54 7.11
N LEU A 93 -11.74 19.05 8.11
CA LEU A 93 -11.74 19.62 9.47
C LEU A 93 -11.21 21.06 9.47
N GLU A 94 -10.08 21.34 8.84
CA GLU A 94 -9.51 22.67 8.71
C GLU A 94 -10.52 23.64 8.07
N ARG A 95 -11.16 23.20 6.98
CA ARG A 95 -12.18 23.97 6.28
C ARG A 95 -13.41 24.28 7.13
N LEU A 96 -13.83 23.37 7.99
CA LEU A 96 -14.99 23.55 8.86
C LEU A 96 -14.63 24.39 10.07
N LEU A 97 -13.55 24.08 10.76
CA LEU A 97 -13.11 24.79 11.96
C LEU A 97 -12.73 26.24 11.65
N SER A 98 -12.12 26.54 10.50
CA SER A 98 -11.79 27.93 10.11
C SER A 98 -13.01 28.83 9.90
N LYS A 99 -14.21 28.27 9.75
CA LYS A 99 -15.48 29.03 9.65
C LYS A 99 -16.11 29.37 10.99
N VAL A 100 -15.61 28.77 12.08
CA VAL A 100 -16.14 29.00 13.43
C VAL A 100 -15.56 30.30 13.95
N GLU A 101 -16.43 31.15 14.52
CA GLU A 101 -16.04 32.43 15.08
C GLU A 101 -15.01 32.27 16.22
N GLY A 102 -13.94 33.04 16.14
CA GLY A 102 -12.89 33.05 17.16
C GLY A 102 -11.80 31.99 16.98
N ILE A 103 -11.95 31.01 16.08
CA ILE A 103 -10.91 30.00 15.83
C ILE A 103 -9.80 30.55 14.93
N GLY A 104 -10.15 31.19 13.80
CA GLY A 104 -9.20 31.73 12.84
C GLY A 104 -8.52 30.67 11.97
N GLU A 105 -7.24 30.86 11.69
CA GLU A 105 -6.43 29.89 10.93
C GLU A 105 -6.21 28.61 11.74
N VAL A 106 -6.32 27.46 11.07
CA VAL A 106 -6.28 26.13 11.71
C VAL A 106 -5.45 25.18 10.85
N ASP A 107 -4.55 24.47 11.50
CA ASP A 107 -3.87 23.29 10.97
C ASP A 107 -4.29 22.07 11.76
N VAL A 108 -4.60 20.99 11.07
CA VAL A 108 -5.04 19.71 11.68
C VAL A 108 -4.12 18.58 11.24
N MET A 109 -3.79 17.69 12.16
CA MET A 109 -3.08 16.45 11.90
C MET A 109 -3.82 15.28 12.51
N LEU A 110 -4.10 14.23 11.70
CA LEU A 110 -4.76 13.02 12.12
C LEU A 110 -3.80 11.83 12.13
N THR A 111 -3.90 11.00 13.16
CA THR A 111 -3.24 9.70 13.22
C THR A 111 -4.28 8.59 13.05
N ILE A 112 -4.03 7.67 12.13
CA ILE A 112 -4.92 6.55 11.82
C ILE A 112 -4.40 5.28 12.48
N ALA A 113 -5.25 4.59 13.24
CA ALA A 113 -4.94 3.35 13.95
C ALA A 113 -5.01 2.12 13.04
N SER A 114 -6.00 2.06 12.15
CA SER A 114 -6.24 0.90 11.28
C SER A 114 -6.68 1.33 9.89
N SER A 115 -6.33 0.53 8.88
CA SER A 115 -6.85 0.68 7.51
C SER A 115 -8.34 0.32 7.44
N GLU A 116 -8.95 0.55 6.28
CA GLU A 116 -10.28 0.03 5.95
C GLU A 116 -10.36 -1.47 6.21
N GLU A 117 -11.40 -1.92 6.92
CA GLU A 117 -11.68 -3.32 7.20
C GLU A 117 -12.94 -3.76 6.46
N LYS A 118 -12.82 -4.87 5.71
CA LYS A 118 -13.95 -5.51 5.04
C LYS A 118 -14.40 -6.73 5.83
N ARG A 119 -15.59 -6.66 6.39
CA ARG A 119 -16.21 -7.80 7.08
C ARG A 119 -16.94 -8.67 6.07
N THR A 120 -16.55 -9.91 6.00
CA THR A 120 -17.15 -10.91 5.09
C THR A 120 -18.17 -11.74 5.82
N LEU A 121 -19.21 -12.21 5.09
CA LEU A 121 -20.15 -13.17 5.61
C LEU A 121 -19.43 -14.51 5.82
N GLN A 122 -19.57 -15.08 7.01
CA GLN A 122 -18.99 -16.36 7.38
C GLN A 122 -20.11 -17.33 7.69
N GLN A 123 -19.96 -18.55 7.21
CA GLN A 123 -20.80 -19.69 7.59
C GLN A 123 -20.07 -20.47 8.67
N GLU A 124 -20.75 -20.69 9.78
CA GLU A 124 -20.22 -21.47 10.90
C GLU A 124 -20.98 -22.79 11.02
N ASP A 125 -20.26 -23.89 10.89
CA ASP A 125 -20.80 -25.24 11.12
C ASP A 125 -20.31 -25.77 12.47
N HIS A 126 -21.24 -25.95 13.40
CA HIS A 126 -20.96 -26.54 14.71
C HIS A 126 -21.47 -27.97 14.76
N THR A 127 -20.57 -28.90 14.98
CA THR A 127 -20.91 -30.29 15.24
C THR A 127 -20.52 -30.65 16.67
N SER A 128 -21.48 -31.05 17.47
CA SER A 128 -21.25 -31.56 18.84
C SER A 128 -21.75 -33.00 18.96
N SER A 129 -20.89 -33.87 19.39
CA SER A 129 -21.21 -35.25 19.67
C SER A 129 -20.92 -35.55 21.13
N THR A 130 -21.93 -36.04 21.86
CA THR A 130 -21.78 -36.48 23.24
C THR A 130 -22.05 -37.99 23.31
N SER A 131 -21.05 -38.77 23.69
CA SER A 131 -21.16 -40.17 23.97
C SER A 131 -21.14 -40.40 25.47
N ARG A 132 -22.15 -41.16 25.96
CA ARG A 132 -22.23 -41.61 27.34
C ARG A 132 -22.17 -43.14 27.35
N GLU A 133 -21.11 -43.64 27.94
CA GLU A 133 -20.90 -45.07 28.13
C GLU A 133 -21.13 -45.40 29.61
N SER A 134 -21.93 -46.45 29.88
CA SER A 134 -22.12 -46.98 31.22
C SER A 134 -21.78 -48.46 31.19
N ASP A 135 -20.85 -48.87 32.05
CA ASP A 135 -20.49 -50.28 32.16
C ASP A 135 -21.37 -51.01 33.19
N SER A 136 -21.36 -52.34 33.13
CA SER A 136 -22.15 -53.22 34.01
C SER A 136 -21.65 -53.21 35.48
N THR A 137 -20.53 -52.56 35.77
CA THR A 137 -19.93 -52.41 37.10
C THR A 137 -20.17 -51.02 37.72
N GLY A 138 -21.01 -50.18 37.08
CA GLY A 138 -21.41 -48.87 37.59
C GLY A 138 -20.52 -47.71 37.18
N GLY A 139 -19.50 -47.93 36.33
CA GLY A 139 -18.69 -46.87 35.75
C GLY A 139 -19.45 -46.09 34.66
N THR A 140 -19.39 -44.76 34.70
CA THR A 140 -19.99 -43.90 33.67
C THR A 140 -18.87 -43.04 33.06
N ARG A 141 -18.76 -43.13 31.74
CA ARG A 141 -17.84 -42.28 30.95
C ARG A 141 -18.65 -41.36 30.06
N ASN A 142 -18.42 -40.05 30.20
CA ASN A 142 -18.98 -39.04 29.30
C ASN A 142 -17.86 -38.51 28.44
N GLN A 143 -18.03 -38.59 27.14
CA GLN A 143 -17.08 -37.99 26.17
C GLN A 143 -17.87 -37.02 25.31
N THR A 144 -17.44 -35.75 25.32
CA THR A 144 -17.97 -34.69 24.45
C THR A 144 -16.90 -34.33 23.44
N GLN A 145 -17.22 -34.42 22.17
CA GLN A 145 -16.37 -33.98 21.08
C GLN A 145 -17.11 -32.89 20.30
N GLY A 146 -16.45 -31.71 20.21
CA GLY A 146 -16.95 -30.57 19.43
C GLY A 146 -16.03 -30.29 18.27
N SER A 147 -16.58 -29.98 17.11
CA SER A 147 -15.88 -29.44 15.95
C SER A 147 -16.59 -28.18 15.50
N SER A 148 -15.83 -27.08 15.30
CA SER A 148 -16.32 -25.84 14.72
C SER A 148 -15.55 -25.55 13.46
N LYS A 149 -16.27 -25.29 12.35
CA LYS A 149 -15.68 -24.94 11.06
C LYS A 149 -16.28 -23.61 10.63
N THR A 150 -15.43 -22.64 10.33
CA THR A 150 -15.82 -21.32 9.85
C THR A 150 -15.28 -21.14 8.44
N GLU A 151 -16.14 -20.85 7.49
CA GLU A 151 -15.78 -20.63 6.10
C GLU A 151 -16.41 -19.35 5.58
N PRO A 152 -15.67 -18.52 4.79
CA PRO A 152 -16.27 -17.36 4.14
C PRO A 152 -17.25 -17.81 3.05
N VAL A 153 -18.40 -17.13 2.97
CA VAL A 153 -19.35 -17.31 1.86
C VAL A 153 -18.75 -16.64 0.63
N LEU A 154 -18.56 -17.41 -0.43
CA LEU A 154 -18.01 -16.94 -1.70
C LEU A 154 -19.14 -16.67 -2.70
N VAL A 155 -18.96 -15.60 -3.51
CA VAL A 155 -19.89 -15.17 -4.55
C VAL A 155 -19.14 -14.89 -5.85
N GLY A 156 -19.85 -14.45 -6.89
CA GLY A 156 -19.31 -14.20 -8.22
C GLY A 156 -19.42 -15.41 -9.15
N GLU A 157 -19.24 -15.18 -10.44
CA GLU A 157 -19.35 -16.24 -11.48
C GLU A 157 -18.32 -17.36 -11.26
N ASP A 158 -17.16 -17.02 -10.71
CA ASP A 158 -16.08 -17.98 -10.40
C ASP A 158 -16.14 -18.53 -8.97
N GLY A 159 -17.06 -18.07 -8.11
CA GLY A 159 -17.16 -18.47 -6.71
C GLY A 159 -15.89 -18.23 -5.89
N LYS A 160 -15.15 -17.17 -6.19
CA LYS A 160 -13.85 -16.87 -5.56
C LYS A 160 -13.84 -15.60 -4.72
N GLU A 161 -14.87 -14.77 -4.84
CA GLU A 161 -14.92 -13.49 -4.13
C GLU A 161 -15.71 -13.65 -2.83
N PRO A 162 -15.16 -13.23 -1.67
CA PRO A 162 -15.88 -13.27 -0.41
C PRO A 162 -17.02 -12.25 -0.42
N PHE A 163 -18.20 -12.66 0.06
CA PHE A 163 -19.34 -11.76 0.20
C PHE A 163 -19.09 -10.76 1.32
N VAL A 164 -18.88 -9.48 0.96
CA VAL A 164 -18.64 -8.39 1.92
C VAL A 164 -19.98 -7.87 2.43
N VAL A 165 -20.22 -7.98 3.73
CA VAL A 165 -21.45 -7.50 4.40
C VAL A 165 -21.30 -6.10 4.94
N GLN A 166 -20.09 -5.68 5.26
CA GLN A 166 -19.80 -4.36 5.83
C GLN A 166 -18.38 -3.92 5.46
N VAL A 167 -18.25 -2.65 5.15
CA VAL A 167 -16.96 -1.96 5.02
C VAL A 167 -16.86 -0.97 6.16
N GLN A 168 -15.84 -1.09 6.98
CA GLN A 168 -15.57 -0.19 8.09
C GLN A 168 -14.47 0.79 7.68
N SER A 169 -14.76 2.08 7.84
CA SER A 169 -13.79 3.14 7.56
C SER A 169 -12.57 3.05 8.49
N PRO A 170 -11.40 3.57 8.05
CA PRO A 170 -10.23 3.70 8.90
C PRO A 170 -10.55 4.38 10.23
N GLN A 171 -9.97 3.86 11.33
CA GLN A 171 -10.19 4.42 12.64
C GLN A 171 -9.13 5.49 12.96
N VAL A 172 -9.60 6.66 13.40
CA VAL A 172 -8.74 7.73 13.90
C VAL A 172 -8.28 7.37 15.32
N GLU A 173 -6.97 7.47 15.58
CA GLU A 173 -6.37 7.20 16.89
C GLU A 173 -6.14 8.47 17.69
N GLY A 174 -5.79 9.57 17.04
CA GLY A 174 -5.53 10.85 17.69
C GLY A 174 -5.64 12.02 16.73
N VAL A 175 -5.90 13.20 17.29
CA VAL A 175 -6.06 14.45 16.55
C VAL A 175 -5.26 15.55 17.24
N LEU A 176 -4.43 16.24 16.46
CA LEU A 176 -3.77 17.46 16.87
C LEU A 176 -4.36 18.63 16.08
N VAL A 177 -4.85 19.64 16.78
CA VAL A 177 -5.37 20.89 16.20
C VAL A 177 -4.51 22.06 16.66
N VAL A 178 -3.99 22.83 15.72
CA VAL A 178 -3.26 24.06 15.98
C VAL A 178 -4.09 25.21 15.43
N ALA A 179 -4.58 26.11 16.29
CA ALA A 179 -5.48 27.19 15.89
C ALA A 179 -5.06 28.53 16.47
N GLN A 180 -5.32 29.61 15.73
CA GLN A 180 -4.97 30.99 16.19
C GLN A 180 -5.71 31.37 17.46
N GLY A 181 -7.00 31.04 17.55
CA GLY A 181 -7.86 31.37 18.67
C GLY A 181 -7.76 30.41 19.86
N ALA A 182 -6.98 29.34 19.74
CA ALA A 182 -6.77 28.37 20.81
C ALA A 182 -6.08 29.00 22.05
N GLY A 183 -6.22 28.34 23.20
CA GLY A 183 -5.68 28.80 24.50
C GLY A 183 -6.63 29.63 25.31
N SER A 184 -7.91 29.81 24.89
CA SER A 184 -8.94 30.50 25.64
C SER A 184 -9.73 29.57 26.59
N GLY A 185 -9.51 28.28 26.55
CA GLY A 185 -10.25 27.26 27.26
C GLY A 185 -11.68 27.02 26.73
N VAL A 186 -12.39 28.04 26.32
CA VAL A 186 -13.71 27.91 25.69
C VAL A 186 -13.58 27.38 24.28
N ILE A 187 -12.78 28.01 23.46
CA ILE A 187 -12.50 27.58 22.07
C ILE A 187 -11.88 26.18 22.05
N ASP A 188 -10.95 25.91 22.97
CA ASP A 188 -10.34 24.59 23.12
C ASP A 188 -11.38 23.50 23.36
N SER A 189 -12.35 23.79 24.27
CA SER A 189 -13.44 22.85 24.57
C SER A 189 -14.40 22.64 23.39
N GLU A 190 -14.69 23.70 22.64
CA GLU A 190 -15.53 23.61 21.43
C GLU A 190 -14.88 22.82 20.34
N ILE A 191 -13.56 23.00 20.10
CA ILE A 191 -12.79 22.20 19.13
C ILE A 191 -12.79 20.73 19.54
N ILE A 192 -12.53 20.42 20.81
CA ILE A 192 -12.54 19.05 21.32
C ILE A 192 -13.91 18.42 21.11
N ALA A 193 -14.99 19.09 21.48
CA ALA A 193 -16.36 18.60 21.33
C ALA A 193 -16.74 18.39 19.86
N ALA A 194 -16.28 19.25 18.94
CA ALA A 194 -16.50 19.10 17.51
C ALA A 194 -15.77 17.85 16.95
N VAL A 195 -14.53 17.62 17.38
CA VAL A 195 -13.76 16.44 16.97
C VAL A 195 -14.35 15.15 17.52
N GLU A 196 -14.79 15.13 18.79
CA GLU A 196 -15.48 13.98 19.40
C GLU A 196 -16.82 13.64 18.72
N ALA A 197 -17.53 14.65 18.23
CA ALA A 197 -18.77 14.44 17.50
C ALA A 197 -18.56 13.79 16.13
N LEU A 198 -17.39 13.97 15.51
CA LEU A 198 -17.05 13.45 14.18
C LEU A 198 -16.33 12.10 14.24
N PHE A 199 -15.49 11.92 15.24
CA PHE A 199 -14.66 10.72 15.38
C PHE A 199 -14.91 10.03 16.73
N PRO A 200 -15.01 8.69 16.76
CA PRO A 200 -15.23 7.94 18.00
C PRO A 200 -13.91 7.81 18.79
N ILE A 201 -13.35 8.95 19.21
CA ILE A 201 -12.10 9.03 19.97
C ILE A 201 -12.33 9.71 21.32
N GLU A 202 -11.49 9.37 22.30
CA GLU A 202 -11.58 9.92 23.64
C GLU A 202 -10.91 11.31 23.74
N PRO A 203 -11.41 12.22 24.61
CA PRO A 203 -10.88 13.60 24.71
C PRO A 203 -9.38 13.68 24.96
N HIS A 204 -8.80 12.74 25.70
CA HIS A 204 -7.38 12.73 25.99
C HIS A 204 -6.47 12.43 24.76
N LYS A 205 -7.06 11.94 23.67
CA LYS A 205 -6.40 11.74 22.37
C LYS A 205 -6.51 12.94 21.44
N ILE A 206 -7.21 13.99 21.88
CA ILE A 206 -7.36 15.23 21.13
C ILE A 206 -6.50 16.29 21.82
N LYS A 207 -5.57 16.87 21.08
CA LYS A 207 -4.73 17.95 21.58
C LYS A 207 -4.99 19.22 20.80
N VAL A 208 -5.40 20.28 21.52
CA VAL A 208 -5.52 21.63 20.95
C VAL A 208 -4.33 22.46 21.40
N MET A 209 -3.74 23.20 20.48
CA MET A 209 -2.60 24.08 20.74
C MET A 209 -2.81 25.43 20.07
N LYS A 210 -2.33 26.47 20.71
CA LYS A 210 -2.35 27.83 20.12
C LYS A 210 -1.31 27.97 19.03
N MET A 211 -1.72 28.50 17.89
CA MET A 211 -0.81 28.81 16.80
C MET A 211 0.13 29.96 17.19
N GLY A 212 1.43 29.78 16.97
CA GLY A 212 2.42 30.82 17.18
C GLY A 212 2.37 31.88 16.08
N SER A 213 2.59 33.16 16.42
CA SER A 213 2.78 34.17 15.38
C SER A 213 4.04 33.87 14.59
N PRO A 214 4.01 33.94 13.25
CA PRO A 214 5.24 33.86 12.45
C PRO A 214 6.17 35.03 12.84
N LYS A 215 7.43 34.71 13.10
CA LYS A 215 8.46 35.72 13.36
C LYS A 215 8.88 36.38 12.05
#